data_fad71c0b40c2c7ab75fb6cb921e055d6
#
_entry.id   fad71c0b40c2c7ab75fb6cb921e055d6
#
_cell.length_a   1.000
_cell.length_b   1.000
_cell.length_c   1.000
_cell.angle_alpha   90.00
_cell.angle_beta   90.00
_cell.angle_gamma   90.00
#
_symmetry.space_group_name_H-M   'P 1'
#
loop_
_entity.id
_entity.type
_entity.pdbx_description
1 polymer ?
#
loop_
_entity_poly.entity_id
_entity_poly.type
_entity_poly.pdbx_seq_one_letter_code
_entity_poly.pdbx_strand_id
1 'polypeptide(L)'
;RQTELPEIWLSFALKGSGYLSDSLTMDKLGLASVTSQLMNASTLNFSEPAMAAELEKIGSFISFSMAEDATFVTVHSLSKHIDRTLELLQEKLFSPAFKASEFARIRKQYIEVAEAQTREADSIANMVYDRLLYGNKDIRGIPPTVLMQTLPQITLDDVKGYYKTFYSPQDSTLVVVGDIEQEAMLEKLDFLLDWQQTAAAKPMLHAAPEVEQTTLYFAHKAGATQTAIRLGYLTDLPYDLTSTYFKAGLMNFTLGRAFNSRLNLNLREDKGITYGARSRFDSSDLPGPYTVSTAVTAAATGTAIREIMGEITAYAEQGITDAELAFMRSAVAQRDALAYETNQQKLGFLATLEKYQADKDYTVQQQHIINTISKAEINGLARNYLPLDQLNILVVGDRATVWPQLAALGYPLIELTVDGTPVTDAKQRP
;
A
#
# COMPACT_ATOMS: atom_id res chain seq x y z
N ARG A 1 19.30 0.55 -23.02
CA ARG A 1 20.28 1.60 -22.68
C ARG A 1 19.66 2.98 -22.84
N GLN A 2 19.88 3.86 -21.87
CA GLN A 2 19.47 5.25 -21.88
C GLN A 2 20.70 6.13 -21.70
N THR A 3 21.03 6.97 -22.68
CA THR A 3 22.31 7.69 -22.74
C THR A 3 22.20 9.21 -22.52
N GLU A 4 20.97 9.73 -22.30
CA GLU A 4 20.74 11.18 -22.11
C GLU A 4 21.33 11.69 -20.79
N LEU A 5 21.32 10.86 -19.75
CA LEU A 5 21.91 11.16 -18.46
C LEU A 5 22.95 10.09 -18.10
N PRO A 6 24.15 10.47 -17.60
CA PRO A 6 25.20 9.53 -17.22
C PRO A 6 24.93 8.90 -15.87
N GLU A 7 23.79 8.25 -15.74
CA GLU A 7 23.34 7.59 -14.50
C GLU A 7 22.81 6.19 -14.77
N ILE A 8 22.84 5.36 -13.75
CA ILE A 8 22.36 3.98 -13.76
C ILE A 8 21.47 3.76 -12.55
N TRP A 9 20.31 3.19 -12.79
CA TRP A 9 19.35 2.77 -11.80
C TRP A 9 19.18 1.26 -11.83
N LEU A 10 19.18 0.63 -10.63
CA LEU A 10 18.89 -0.79 -10.48
C LEU A 10 17.77 -0.97 -9.45
N SER A 11 16.95 -1.98 -9.68
CA SER A 11 15.97 -2.44 -8.69
C SER A 11 15.95 -3.96 -8.65
N PHE A 12 16.19 -4.52 -7.47
CA PHE A 12 15.97 -5.93 -7.17
C PHE A 12 14.66 -6.08 -6.41
N ALA A 13 13.81 -7.00 -6.83
CA ALA A 13 12.67 -7.44 -6.04
C ALA A 13 12.98 -8.82 -5.44
N LEU A 14 13.33 -8.85 -4.16
CA LEU A 14 13.59 -10.10 -3.42
C LEU A 14 12.25 -10.68 -2.98
N LYS A 15 11.66 -11.54 -3.83
CA LYS A 15 10.33 -12.12 -3.59
C LYS A 15 10.29 -12.99 -2.34
N GLY A 16 9.17 -12.95 -1.63
CA GLY A 16 8.95 -13.70 -0.39
C GLY A 16 9.55 -13.06 0.86
N SER A 17 10.30 -11.94 0.75
CA SER A 17 10.87 -11.21 1.88
C SER A 17 10.07 -9.96 2.29
N GLY A 18 8.82 -9.84 1.81
CA GLY A 18 7.90 -8.78 2.20
C GLY A 18 7.20 -9.08 3.54
N TYR A 19 6.37 -8.12 4.02
CA TYR A 19 5.71 -8.27 5.32
C TYR A 19 4.76 -9.47 5.40
N LEU A 20 4.25 -9.97 4.27
CA LEU A 20 3.40 -11.16 4.25
C LEU A 20 4.15 -12.41 4.75
N SER A 21 5.49 -12.44 4.70
CA SER A 21 6.28 -13.55 5.23
C SER A 21 6.15 -13.72 6.74
N ASP A 22 5.83 -12.63 7.48
CA ASP A 22 5.56 -12.70 8.91
C ASP A 22 4.33 -13.58 9.25
N SER A 23 3.45 -13.87 8.24
CA SER A 23 2.35 -14.82 8.40
C SER A 23 2.80 -16.23 8.76
N LEU A 24 4.05 -16.57 8.51
CA LEU A 24 4.66 -17.87 8.84
C LEU A 24 5.11 -17.94 10.31
N THR A 25 5.25 -16.79 10.98
CA THR A 25 5.71 -16.65 12.37
C THR A 25 4.91 -15.55 13.07
N MET A 26 3.60 -15.79 13.27
CA MET A 26 2.66 -14.80 13.83
C MET A 26 3.02 -14.32 15.25
N ASP A 27 3.79 -15.06 16.00
CA ASP A 27 4.34 -14.67 17.31
C ASP A 27 5.51 -13.68 17.19
N LYS A 28 6.05 -13.46 15.98
CA LYS A 28 7.17 -12.57 15.67
C LYS A 28 6.82 -11.54 14.60
N LEU A 29 5.58 -11.07 14.59
CA LEU A 29 5.15 -10.01 13.67
C LEU A 29 6.04 -8.78 13.82
N GLY A 30 6.46 -8.24 12.68
CA GLY A 30 7.41 -7.14 12.56
C GLY A 30 8.85 -7.59 12.28
N LEU A 31 9.11 -8.91 12.23
CA LEU A 31 10.46 -9.44 11.95
C LEU A 31 10.94 -9.05 10.56
N ALA A 32 10.08 -9.16 9.54
CA ALA A 32 10.38 -8.70 8.17
C ALA A 32 10.76 -7.22 8.16
N SER A 33 9.95 -6.37 8.82
CA SER A 33 10.16 -4.92 8.89
C SER A 33 11.48 -4.55 9.57
N VAL A 34 11.76 -5.14 10.73
CA VAL A 34 13.00 -4.90 11.47
C VAL A 34 14.22 -5.35 10.67
N THR A 35 14.13 -6.51 10.02
CA THR A 35 15.24 -7.02 9.19
C THR A 35 15.50 -6.12 7.99
N SER A 36 14.46 -5.72 7.25
CA SER A 36 14.60 -4.80 6.12
C SER A 36 15.23 -3.47 6.53
N GLN A 37 14.85 -2.92 7.67
CA GLN A 37 15.45 -1.68 8.17
C GLN A 37 16.90 -1.86 8.60
N LEU A 38 17.26 -3.02 9.18
CA LEU A 38 18.64 -3.33 9.55
C LEU A 38 19.56 -3.48 8.33
N MET A 39 19.03 -3.87 7.16
CA MET A 39 19.80 -3.87 5.90
C MET A 39 20.23 -2.47 5.46
N ASN A 40 19.54 -1.42 5.90
CA ASN A 40 19.97 -0.03 5.68
C ASN A 40 21.02 0.44 6.70
N ALA A 41 21.22 -0.26 7.80
CA ALA A 41 22.16 0.09 8.88
C ALA A 41 23.62 -0.28 8.54
N SER A 42 24.42 -0.54 9.56
CA SER A 42 25.86 -0.86 9.43
C SER A 42 26.12 -2.20 8.74
N THR A 43 27.24 -2.25 8.05
CA THR A 43 27.87 -3.50 7.60
C THR A 43 29.07 -3.86 8.47
N LEU A 44 29.72 -4.98 8.20
CA LEU A 44 30.92 -5.39 8.95
C LEU A 44 32.08 -4.37 8.82
N ASN A 45 32.21 -3.74 7.64
CA ASN A 45 33.30 -2.82 7.35
C ASN A 45 32.91 -1.33 7.46
N PHE A 46 31.63 -1.00 7.45
CA PHE A 46 31.14 0.38 7.52
C PHE A 46 30.08 0.58 8.59
N SER A 47 30.22 1.62 9.40
CA SER A 47 29.09 2.12 10.18
C SER A 47 28.03 2.77 9.26
N GLU A 48 26.77 2.87 9.74
CA GLU A 48 25.68 3.51 8.97
C GLU A 48 26.08 4.92 8.47
N PRO A 49 26.65 5.84 9.30
CA PRO A 49 27.12 7.14 8.81
C PRO A 49 28.30 7.06 7.84
N ALA A 50 29.23 6.10 8.03
CA ALA A 50 30.37 5.95 7.11
C ALA A 50 29.93 5.45 5.73
N MET A 51 28.97 4.50 5.67
CA MET A 51 28.38 4.04 4.43
C MET A 51 27.64 5.19 3.70
N ALA A 52 26.86 5.97 4.43
CA ALA A 52 26.18 7.12 3.89
C ALA A 52 27.16 8.14 3.29
N ALA A 53 28.25 8.46 4.00
CA ALA A 53 29.28 9.38 3.52
C ALA A 53 30.02 8.87 2.27
N GLU A 54 30.30 7.55 2.18
CA GLU A 54 30.92 6.97 0.96
C GLU A 54 29.97 7.07 -0.24
N LEU A 55 28.68 6.77 -0.07
CA LEU A 55 27.68 6.88 -1.13
C LEU A 55 27.49 8.36 -1.57
N GLU A 56 27.43 9.29 -0.61
CA GLU A 56 27.28 10.72 -0.89
C GLU A 56 28.44 11.28 -1.72
N LYS A 57 29.70 10.92 -1.40
CA LYS A 57 30.89 11.34 -2.15
C LYS A 57 30.81 11.01 -3.65
N ILE A 58 30.13 9.94 -4.01
CA ILE A 58 30.01 9.47 -5.39
C ILE A 58 28.64 9.75 -5.99
N GLY A 59 27.76 10.48 -5.29
CA GLY A 59 26.41 10.81 -5.75
C GLY A 59 25.52 9.58 -5.94
N SER A 60 25.74 8.54 -5.12
CA SER A 60 24.99 7.28 -5.20
C SER A 60 24.11 7.08 -3.98
N PHE A 61 23.09 6.23 -4.10
CA PHE A 61 22.38 5.71 -2.94
C PHE A 61 22.04 4.24 -3.12
N ILE A 62 21.88 3.54 -2.00
CA ILE A 62 21.42 2.15 -1.89
C ILE A 62 20.39 2.11 -0.77
N SER A 63 19.18 1.63 -1.06
CA SER A 63 18.11 1.52 -0.07
C SER A 63 17.41 0.17 -0.13
N PHE A 64 17.01 -0.34 1.03
CA PHE A 64 16.15 -1.50 1.19
C PHE A 64 14.78 -1.03 1.65
N SER A 65 13.73 -1.33 0.91
CA SER A 65 12.35 -0.98 1.25
C SER A 65 11.46 -2.21 1.14
N MET A 66 10.74 -2.49 2.23
CA MET A 66 9.82 -3.62 2.29
C MET A 66 8.47 -3.25 1.67
N ALA A 67 7.92 -4.16 0.88
CA ALA A 67 6.56 -4.13 0.37
C ALA A 67 5.76 -5.35 0.88
N GLU A 68 4.64 -5.63 0.26
CA GLU A 68 3.74 -6.71 0.64
C GLU A 68 4.42 -8.08 0.50
N ASP A 69 4.93 -8.39 -0.67
CA ASP A 69 5.47 -9.71 -1.06
C ASP A 69 6.99 -9.74 -1.22
N ALA A 70 7.65 -8.58 -1.23
CA ALA A 70 9.07 -8.45 -1.53
C ALA A 70 9.75 -7.35 -0.73
N THR A 71 11.07 -7.45 -0.58
CA THR A 71 11.94 -6.32 -0.25
C THR A 71 12.59 -5.84 -1.53
N PHE A 72 12.42 -4.56 -1.83
CA PHE A 72 13.06 -3.89 -2.96
C PHE A 72 14.41 -3.32 -2.54
N VAL A 73 15.44 -3.66 -3.29
CA VAL A 73 16.77 -3.04 -3.18
C VAL A 73 16.92 -2.07 -4.35
N THR A 74 16.89 -0.78 -4.06
CA THR A 74 17.02 0.26 -5.07
C THR A 74 18.41 0.88 -5.02
N VAL A 75 19.06 0.95 -6.17
CA VAL A 75 20.40 1.51 -6.33
C VAL A 75 20.36 2.60 -7.40
N HIS A 76 20.97 3.73 -7.09
CA HIS A 76 21.28 4.79 -8.06
C HIS A 76 22.77 5.08 -8.04
N SER A 77 23.35 5.26 -9.22
CA SER A 77 24.76 5.61 -9.39
C SER A 77 24.97 6.50 -10.62
N LEU A 78 25.97 7.36 -10.54
CA LEU A 78 26.53 7.92 -11.77
C LEU A 78 27.30 6.83 -12.52
N SER A 79 27.24 6.79 -13.87
CA SER A 79 27.88 5.76 -14.69
C SER A 79 29.37 5.60 -14.38
N LYS A 80 30.11 6.71 -14.15
CA LYS A 80 31.54 6.71 -13.80
C LYS A 80 31.86 6.13 -12.42
N HIS A 81 30.86 5.96 -11.54
CA HIS A 81 31.02 5.46 -10.17
C HIS A 81 30.33 4.11 -9.93
N ILE A 82 29.82 3.48 -10.99
CA ILE A 82 29.04 2.24 -10.86
C ILE A 82 29.83 1.13 -10.14
N ASP A 83 31.12 0.96 -10.43
CA ASP A 83 31.94 -0.09 -9.80
C ASP A 83 32.00 0.10 -8.29
N ARG A 84 32.30 1.33 -7.83
CA ARG A 84 32.33 1.63 -6.41
C ARG A 84 30.94 1.47 -5.76
N THR A 85 29.88 1.84 -6.44
CA THR A 85 28.51 1.66 -5.94
C THR A 85 28.18 0.18 -5.77
N LEU A 86 28.58 -0.67 -6.73
CA LEU A 86 28.34 -2.12 -6.66
C LEU A 86 29.19 -2.79 -5.57
N GLU A 87 30.42 -2.34 -5.32
CA GLU A 87 31.20 -2.80 -4.16
C GLU A 87 30.47 -2.51 -2.83
N LEU A 88 29.89 -1.31 -2.69
CA LEU A 88 29.10 -0.95 -1.50
C LEU A 88 27.78 -1.72 -1.43
N LEU A 89 27.16 -2.03 -2.57
CA LEU A 89 25.99 -2.91 -2.65
C LEU A 89 26.32 -4.32 -2.19
N GLN A 90 27.42 -4.88 -2.70
CA GLN A 90 27.93 -6.21 -2.29
C GLN A 90 28.17 -6.27 -0.79
N GLU A 91 28.78 -5.24 -0.22
CA GLU A 91 29.02 -5.11 1.22
C GLU A 91 27.68 -5.13 1.99
N LYS A 92 26.68 -4.37 1.55
CA LYS A 92 25.35 -4.36 2.18
C LYS A 92 24.62 -5.69 2.07
N LEU A 93 24.70 -6.34 0.90
CA LEU A 93 24.00 -7.60 0.64
C LEU A 93 24.61 -8.77 1.42
N PHE A 94 25.94 -8.86 1.51
CA PHE A 94 26.61 -10.06 2.02
C PHE A 94 27.27 -9.89 3.38
N SER A 95 27.45 -8.66 3.84
CA SER A 95 28.16 -8.36 5.09
C SER A 95 27.36 -7.46 6.04
N PRO A 96 26.01 -7.64 6.22
CA PRO A 96 25.27 -6.85 7.18
C PRO A 96 25.77 -7.16 8.60
N ALA A 97 26.02 -6.12 9.40
CA ALA A 97 26.62 -6.30 10.74
C ALA A 97 25.60 -6.78 11.79
N PHE A 98 24.32 -6.48 11.61
CA PHE A 98 23.26 -6.77 12.59
C PHE A 98 23.68 -6.45 14.04
N LYS A 99 24.10 -5.20 14.27
CA LYS A 99 24.56 -4.76 15.59
C LYS A 99 23.43 -4.72 16.61
N ALA A 100 23.66 -5.21 17.81
CA ALA A 100 22.68 -5.23 18.89
C ALA A 100 22.13 -3.82 19.23
N SER A 101 22.97 -2.78 19.16
CA SER A 101 22.55 -1.40 19.41
C SER A 101 21.60 -0.85 18.34
N GLU A 102 21.86 -1.15 17.06
CA GLU A 102 21.00 -0.76 15.94
C GLU A 102 19.68 -1.52 15.96
N PHE A 103 19.73 -2.81 16.23
CA PHE A 103 18.54 -3.63 16.43
C PHE A 103 17.65 -3.09 17.55
N ALA A 104 18.23 -2.76 18.72
CA ALA A 104 17.49 -2.20 19.84
C ALA A 104 16.84 -0.86 19.48
N ARG A 105 17.57 0.03 18.78
CA ARG A 105 17.09 1.33 18.30
C ARG A 105 15.91 1.17 17.33
N ILE A 106 16.07 0.34 16.30
CA ILE A 106 15.07 0.12 15.25
C ILE A 106 13.82 -0.52 15.84
N ARG A 107 13.97 -1.56 16.66
CA ARG A 107 12.85 -2.20 17.35
C ARG A 107 12.04 -1.21 18.19
N LYS A 108 12.74 -0.35 18.96
CA LYS A 108 12.10 0.71 19.76
C LYS A 108 11.32 1.68 18.87
N GLN A 109 11.90 2.12 17.75
CA GLN A 109 11.22 3.00 16.79
C GLN A 109 9.91 2.40 16.25
N TYR A 110 9.91 1.11 15.89
CA TYR A 110 8.68 0.43 15.43
C TYR A 110 7.61 0.35 16.53
N ILE A 111 7.99 0.11 17.79
CA ILE A 111 7.06 0.12 18.92
C ILE A 111 6.45 1.53 19.09
N GLU A 112 7.28 2.58 19.08
CA GLU A 112 6.83 3.98 19.18
C GLU A 112 5.88 4.37 18.04
N VAL A 113 6.16 3.92 16.81
CA VAL A 113 5.27 4.13 15.66
C VAL A 113 3.94 3.41 15.86
N ALA A 114 3.95 2.14 16.29
CA ALA A 114 2.73 1.38 16.57
C ALA A 114 1.88 2.02 17.66
N GLU A 115 2.51 2.54 18.74
CA GLU A 115 1.83 3.30 19.78
C GLU A 115 1.20 4.60 19.26
N ALA A 116 1.93 5.35 18.39
CA ALA A 116 1.46 6.60 17.83
C ALA A 116 0.21 6.40 16.95
N GLN A 117 0.13 5.28 16.22
CA GLN A 117 -1.01 4.96 15.37
C GLN A 117 -2.33 4.81 16.15
N THR A 118 -2.30 4.53 17.44
CA THR A 118 -3.50 4.45 18.28
C THR A 118 -4.03 5.81 18.75
N ARG A 119 -3.33 6.91 18.43
CA ARG A 119 -3.65 8.25 18.93
C ARG A 119 -4.46 9.10 17.96
N GLU A 120 -4.43 8.78 16.66
CA GLU A 120 -5.06 9.55 15.60
C GLU A 120 -6.26 8.81 15.03
N ALA A 121 -7.40 9.50 14.87
CA ALA A 121 -8.63 8.89 14.38
C ALA A 121 -8.46 8.24 12.99
N ASP A 122 -7.68 8.86 12.10
CA ASP A 122 -7.44 8.36 10.76
C ASP A 122 -6.59 7.08 10.76
N SER A 123 -5.57 7.00 11.62
CA SER A 123 -4.74 5.80 11.81
C SER A 123 -5.54 4.65 12.42
N ILE A 124 -6.36 4.93 13.44
CA ILE A 124 -7.29 3.94 14.01
C ILE A 124 -8.26 3.45 12.93
N ALA A 125 -8.79 4.35 12.09
CA ALA A 125 -9.71 3.98 11.03
C ALA A 125 -9.07 3.03 10.00
N ASN A 126 -7.82 3.27 9.58
CA ASN A 126 -7.11 2.35 8.68
C ASN A 126 -6.95 0.97 9.33
N MET A 127 -6.39 0.92 10.52
CA MET A 127 -6.11 -0.30 11.26
C MET A 127 -7.36 -1.16 11.52
N VAL A 128 -8.45 -0.54 11.99
CA VAL A 128 -9.70 -1.24 12.27
C VAL A 128 -10.40 -1.66 10.97
N TYR A 129 -10.29 -0.85 9.92
CA TYR A 129 -10.88 -1.17 8.62
C TYR A 129 -10.20 -2.37 7.96
N ASP A 130 -8.86 -2.44 8.00
CA ASP A 130 -8.13 -3.60 7.51
C ASP A 130 -8.55 -4.88 8.26
N ARG A 131 -8.76 -4.79 9.57
CA ARG A 131 -9.27 -5.92 10.36
C ARG A 131 -10.70 -6.33 9.96
N LEU A 132 -11.57 -5.40 9.63
CA LEU A 132 -12.92 -5.71 9.14
C LEU A 132 -12.88 -6.38 7.77
N LEU A 133 -11.95 -5.97 6.89
CA LEU A 133 -11.79 -6.52 5.55
C LEU A 133 -11.14 -7.90 5.54
N TYR A 134 -10.06 -8.08 6.28
CA TYR A 134 -9.23 -9.30 6.20
C TYR A 134 -9.42 -10.25 7.39
N GLY A 135 -10.10 -9.80 8.45
CA GLY A 135 -10.30 -10.59 9.66
C GLY A 135 -9.09 -10.58 10.61
N ASN A 136 -9.17 -11.38 11.66
CA ASN A 136 -8.15 -11.42 12.72
C ASN A 136 -7.15 -12.57 12.59
N LYS A 137 -7.22 -13.34 11.52
CA LYS A 137 -6.31 -14.46 11.23
C LYS A 137 -5.35 -14.15 10.09
N ASP A 138 -5.77 -13.33 9.14
CA ASP A 138 -4.92 -12.88 8.05
C ASP A 138 -4.00 -11.75 8.54
N ILE A 139 -2.73 -11.81 8.13
CA ILE A 139 -1.72 -10.83 8.55
C ILE A 139 -2.13 -9.39 8.17
N ARG A 140 -2.84 -9.20 7.06
CA ARG A 140 -3.31 -7.90 6.58
C ARG A 140 -4.35 -7.26 7.50
N GLY A 141 -5.08 -8.09 8.28
CA GLY A 141 -6.06 -7.63 9.27
C GLY A 141 -5.54 -7.56 10.70
N ILE A 142 -4.25 -7.84 10.93
CA ILE A 142 -3.65 -7.74 12.26
C ILE A 142 -3.31 -6.27 12.56
N PRO A 143 -3.89 -5.69 13.62
CA PRO A 143 -3.63 -4.29 13.93
C PRO A 143 -2.19 -4.08 14.42
N PRO A 144 -1.55 -2.93 14.09
CA PRO A 144 -0.20 -2.60 14.53
C PRO A 144 0.00 -2.61 16.06
N THR A 145 -1.07 -2.53 16.84
CA THR A 145 -1.01 -2.69 18.31
C THR A 145 -0.46 -4.04 18.74
N VAL A 146 -0.62 -5.09 17.93
CA VAL A 146 -0.03 -6.41 18.18
C VAL A 146 1.49 -6.35 18.11
N LEU A 147 2.07 -5.46 17.28
CA LEU A 147 3.51 -5.26 17.19
C LEU A 147 4.14 -4.83 18.53
N MET A 148 3.39 -4.12 19.39
CA MET A 148 3.85 -3.75 20.72
C MET A 148 4.09 -4.98 21.61
N GLN A 149 3.45 -6.11 21.31
CA GLN A 149 3.58 -7.36 22.05
C GLN A 149 4.61 -8.31 21.39
N THR A 150 4.65 -8.36 20.07
CA THR A 150 5.51 -9.29 19.30
C THR A 150 6.94 -8.75 19.11
N LEU A 151 7.12 -7.46 18.85
CA LEU A 151 8.46 -6.85 18.67
C LEU A 151 9.40 -7.07 19.86
N PRO A 152 8.97 -6.98 21.14
CA PRO A 152 9.82 -7.30 22.27
C PRO A 152 10.32 -8.74 22.30
N GLN A 153 9.60 -9.68 21.67
CA GLN A 153 9.95 -11.10 21.63
C GLN A 153 10.95 -11.44 20.50
N ILE A 154 11.13 -10.54 19.52
CA ILE A 154 12.08 -10.73 18.42
C ILE A 154 13.50 -10.58 18.95
N THR A 155 14.34 -11.56 18.62
CA THR A 155 15.77 -11.59 18.95
C THR A 155 16.62 -11.24 17.73
N LEU A 156 17.89 -10.94 17.97
CA LEU A 156 18.85 -10.70 16.87
C LEU A 156 19.11 -11.99 16.05
N ASP A 157 19.01 -13.14 16.68
CA ASP A 157 19.16 -14.43 15.98
C ASP A 157 17.97 -14.73 15.07
N ASP A 158 16.76 -14.26 15.43
CA ASP A 158 15.60 -14.31 14.53
C ASP A 158 15.85 -13.47 13.27
N VAL A 159 16.38 -12.25 13.43
CA VAL A 159 16.76 -11.37 12.30
C VAL A 159 17.78 -12.05 11.39
N LYS A 160 18.83 -12.66 11.96
CA LYS A 160 19.83 -13.40 11.17
C LYS A 160 19.24 -14.62 10.47
N GLY A 161 18.34 -15.33 11.14
CA GLY A 161 17.59 -16.46 10.57
C GLY A 161 16.72 -16.02 9.40
N TYR A 162 15.97 -14.93 9.60
CA TYR A 162 15.12 -14.32 8.56
C TYR A 162 15.95 -13.91 7.33
N TYR A 163 17.04 -13.18 7.54
CA TYR A 163 17.95 -12.79 6.47
C TYR A 163 18.44 -13.99 5.66
N LYS A 164 18.90 -15.07 6.31
CA LYS A 164 19.38 -16.28 5.63
C LYS A 164 18.28 -16.99 4.84
N THR A 165 17.03 -16.93 5.31
CA THR A 165 15.92 -17.65 4.70
C THR A 165 15.28 -16.87 3.56
N PHE A 166 15.06 -15.56 3.73
CA PHE A 166 14.25 -14.75 2.84
C PHE A 166 15.02 -13.80 1.93
N TYR A 167 16.27 -13.45 2.27
CA TYR A 167 17.10 -12.63 1.40
C TYR A 167 17.85 -13.52 0.43
N SER A 168 17.20 -13.89 -0.65
CA SER A 168 17.69 -14.82 -1.66
C SER A 168 17.44 -14.27 -3.07
N PRO A 169 18.34 -14.52 -4.03
CA PRO A 169 18.13 -14.15 -5.41
C PRO A 169 17.13 -15.08 -6.15
N GLN A 170 16.75 -16.19 -5.53
CA GLN A 170 15.80 -17.11 -6.15
C GLN A 170 14.45 -16.45 -6.37
N ASP A 171 13.90 -16.60 -7.58
CA ASP A 171 12.65 -15.96 -8.02
C ASP A 171 12.69 -14.42 -7.99
N SER A 172 13.89 -13.85 -7.79
CA SER A 172 14.09 -12.41 -7.78
C SER A 172 14.26 -11.87 -9.20
N THR A 173 13.81 -10.63 -9.40
CA THR A 173 13.96 -9.91 -10.64
C THR A 173 14.87 -8.71 -10.45
N LEU A 174 15.84 -8.55 -11.35
CA LEU A 174 16.67 -7.36 -11.43
C LEU A 174 16.31 -6.56 -12.68
N VAL A 175 15.98 -5.31 -12.50
CA VAL A 175 15.76 -4.34 -13.58
C VAL A 175 16.87 -3.30 -13.55
N VAL A 176 17.45 -3.00 -14.70
CA VAL A 176 18.50 -1.98 -14.87
C VAL A 176 18.10 -0.99 -15.95
N VAL A 177 18.24 0.29 -15.65
CA VAL A 177 18.00 1.41 -16.59
C VAL A 177 19.15 2.40 -16.49
N GLY A 178 19.73 2.79 -17.62
CA GLY A 178 20.77 3.82 -17.60
C GLY A 178 21.77 3.73 -18.73
N ASP A 179 22.86 4.47 -18.58
CA ASP A 179 23.95 4.56 -19.57
C ASP A 179 25.00 3.48 -19.33
N ILE A 180 24.64 2.24 -19.68
CA ILE A 180 25.54 1.08 -19.63
C ILE A 180 25.09 0.03 -20.66
N GLU A 181 26.04 -0.70 -21.24
CA GLU A 181 25.74 -1.84 -22.10
C GLU A 181 25.40 -3.08 -21.26
N GLN A 182 24.53 -3.94 -21.77
CA GLN A 182 24.04 -5.12 -21.05
C GLN A 182 25.18 -6.05 -20.63
N GLU A 183 26.09 -6.37 -21.55
CA GLU A 183 27.22 -7.27 -21.30
C GLU A 183 28.13 -6.73 -20.21
N ALA A 184 28.45 -5.43 -20.26
CA ALA A 184 29.27 -4.78 -19.27
C ALA A 184 28.60 -4.76 -17.86
N MET A 185 27.27 -4.61 -17.83
CA MET A 185 26.54 -4.66 -16.56
C MET A 185 26.50 -6.07 -15.99
N LEU A 186 26.31 -7.09 -16.82
CA LEU A 186 26.32 -8.49 -16.39
C LEU A 186 27.67 -8.87 -15.77
N GLU A 187 28.80 -8.51 -16.40
CA GLU A 187 30.15 -8.73 -15.83
C GLU A 187 30.31 -8.08 -14.45
N LYS A 188 29.79 -6.86 -14.27
CA LYS A 188 29.84 -6.14 -12.97
C LYS A 188 28.96 -6.76 -11.89
N LEU A 189 27.98 -7.54 -12.28
CA LEU A 189 27.03 -8.21 -11.38
C LEU A 189 27.41 -9.66 -11.07
N ASP A 190 28.55 -10.16 -11.57
CA ASP A 190 29.01 -11.54 -11.35
C ASP A 190 29.04 -11.95 -9.88
N PHE A 191 29.29 -11.00 -8.97
CA PHE A 191 29.26 -11.25 -7.53
C PHE A 191 27.91 -11.76 -7.00
N LEU A 192 26.82 -11.53 -7.72
CA LEU A 192 25.49 -12.04 -7.37
C LEU A 192 25.36 -13.56 -7.60
N LEU A 193 26.25 -14.18 -8.41
CA LEU A 193 26.26 -15.61 -8.66
C LEU A 193 26.66 -16.41 -7.39
N ASP A 194 27.41 -15.79 -6.48
CA ASP A 194 27.80 -16.38 -5.21
C ASP A 194 26.70 -16.29 -4.14
N TRP A 195 25.57 -15.63 -4.44
CA TRP A 195 24.51 -15.47 -3.49
C TRP A 195 23.77 -16.79 -3.28
N GLN A 196 23.71 -17.24 -2.02
CA GLN A 196 23.05 -18.48 -1.67
C GLN A 196 21.54 -18.43 -2.03
N GLN A 197 21.12 -19.40 -2.81
CA GLN A 197 19.71 -19.51 -3.21
C GLN A 197 18.93 -20.28 -2.12
N THR A 198 17.81 -19.71 -1.71
CA THR A 198 16.84 -20.33 -0.80
C THR A 198 15.46 -20.14 -1.41
N ALA A 199 14.69 -21.22 -1.50
CA ALA A 199 13.34 -21.15 -2.04
C ALA A 199 12.47 -20.19 -1.20
N ALA A 200 11.79 -19.26 -1.85
CA ALA A 200 10.87 -18.35 -1.19
C ALA A 200 9.72 -19.12 -0.55
N ALA A 201 9.51 -18.92 0.75
CA ALA A 201 8.35 -19.50 1.43
C ALA A 201 7.10 -18.70 1.03
N LYS A 202 6.00 -19.42 0.76
CA LYS A 202 4.72 -18.78 0.43
C LYS A 202 4.05 -18.26 1.71
N PRO A 203 3.51 -17.03 1.72
CA PRO A 203 2.77 -16.52 2.86
C PRO A 203 1.51 -17.35 3.13
N MET A 204 1.12 -17.41 4.40
CA MET A 204 -0.11 -18.06 4.83
C MET A 204 -1.22 -17.00 4.90
N LEU A 205 -2.10 -16.98 3.91
CA LEU A 205 -3.25 -16.07 3.86
C LEU A 205 -4.52 -16.81 4.27
N HIS A 206 -5.44 -16.08 4.88
CA HIS A 206 -6.72 -16.61 5.34
C HIS A 206 -7.88 -16.01 4.56
N ALA A 207 -9.00 -16.75 4.50
CA ALA A 207 -10.22 -16.24 3.91
C ALA A 207 -10.74 -15.03 4.68
N ALA A 208 -11.15 -14.00 3.93
CA ALA A 208 -11.76 -12.81 4.50
C ALA A 208 -13.13 -13.13 5.15
N PRO A 209 -13.58 -12.35 6.14
CA PRO A 209 -14.92 -12.45 6.68
C PRO A 209 -15.96 -12.18 5.59
N GLU A 210 -17.05 -12.93 5.59
CA GLU A 210 -18.21 -12.65 4.73
C GLU A 210 -18.98 -11.43 5.25
N VAL A 211 -19.39 -10.57 4.35
CA VAL A 211 -20.25 -9.40 4.63
C VAL A 211 -21.67 -9.72 4.21
N GLU A 212 -22.53 -10.11 5.16
CA GLU A 212 -23.91 -10.51 4.87
C GLU A 212 -24.82 -9.31 4.53
N GLN A 213 -24.56 -8.15 5.14
CA GLN A 213 -25.31 -6.90 4.93
C GLN A 213 -24.45 -5.69 5.24
N THR A 214 -24.81 -4.54 4.68
CA THR A 214 -24.14 -3.27 5.03
C THR A 214 -24.29 -3.00 6.53
N THR A 215 -23.13 -2.92 7.20
CA THR A 215 -23.04 -2.77 8.65
C THR A 215 -22.18 -1.56 9.01
N LEU A 216 -22.64 -0.82 10.00
CA LEU A 216 -21.97 0.34 10.57
C LEU A 216 -21.17 -0.07 11.79
N TYR A 217 -19.88 0.23 11.76
CA TYR A 217 -18.94 -0.01 12.84
C TYR A 217 -18.49 1.32 13.43
N PHE A 218 -18.40 1.41 14.73
CA PHE A 218 -17.95 2.61 15.41
C PHE A 218 -16.83 2.31 16.39
N ALA A 219 -15.71 3.02 16.28
CA ALA A 219 -14.63 3.00 17.27
C ALA A 219 -14.51 4.38 17.95
N HIS A 220 -14.46 4.38 19.27
CA HIS A 220 -14.41 5.63 20.03
C HIS A 220 -13.01 6.25 20.05
N LYS A 221 -12.95 7.56 19.76
CA LYS A 221 -11.76 8.40 19.95
C LYS A 221 -12.17 9.67 20.71
N ALA A 222 -11.86 9.69 21.99
CA ALA A 222 -12.25 10.78 22.89
C ALA A 222 -11.75 12.15 22.39
N GLY A 223 -12.63 13.14 22.39
CA GLY A 223 -12.32 14.52 22.04
C GLY A 223 -11.96 14.76 20.56
N ALA A 224 -12.22 13.80 19.68
CA ALA A 224 -11.99 13.96 18.25
C ALA A 224 -12.96 15.00 17.67
N THR A 225 -12.43 16.11 17.16
CA THR A 225 -13.19 17.17 16.50
C THR A 225 -13.59 16.80 15.07
N GLN A 226 -12.87 15.87 14.47
CA GLN A 226 -13.15 15.26 13.18
C GLN A 226 -13.44 13.77 13.36
N THR A 227 -14.21 13.25 12.43
CA THR A 227 -14.55 11.82 12.33
C THR A 227 -13.89 11.25 11.09
N ALA A 228 -13.11 10.19 11.25
CA ALA A 228 -12.58 9.43 10.11
C ALA A 228 -13.63 8.40 9.66
N ILE A 229 -13.88 8.33 8.36
CA ILE A 229 -14.82 7.40 7.74
C ILE A 229 -14.07 6.54 6.72
N ARG A 230 -14.29 5.22 6.79
CA ARG A 230 -13.90 4.24 5.76
C ARG A 230 -15.15 3.46 5.38
N LEU A 231 -15.42 3.36 4.10
CA LEU A 231 -16.59 2.65 3.58
C LEU A 231 -16.18 1.83 2.37
N GLY A 232 -16.57 0.57 2.33
CA GLY A 232 -16.29 -0.32 1.21
C GLY A 232 -16.26 -1.80 1.58
N TYR A 233 -15.59 -2.58 0.77
CA TYR A 233 -15.57 -4.04 0.86
C TYR A 233 -14.30 -4.60 0.21
N LEU A 234 -13.96 -5.87 0.47
CA LEU A 234 -12.89 -6.57 -0.21
C LEU A 234 -13.41 -7.10 -1.55
N THR A 235 -12.78 -6.68 -2.65
CA THR A 235 -13.16 -7.10 -4.00
C THR A 235 -12.57 -8.47 -4.36
N ASP A 236 -13.04 -9.06 -5.44
CA ASP A 236 -12.46 -10.22 -6.12
C ASP A 236 -11.50 -9.84 -7.27
N LEU A 237 -11.17 -8.54 -7.40
CA LEU A 237 -10.34 -8.02 -8.47
C LEU A 237 -8.84 -8.06 -8.11
N PRO A 238 -8.05 -8.97 -8.69
CA PRO A 238 -6.60 -8.81 -8.67
C PRO A 238 -6.18 -7.63 -9.56
N TYR A 239 -5.01 -7.07 -9.31
CA TYR A 239 -4.45 -6.03 -10.16
C TYR A 239 -4.25 -6.55 -11.58
N ASP A 240 -4.69 -5.77 -12.55
CA ASP A 240 -4.35 -5.95 -13.96
C ASP A 240 -4.11 -4.59 -14.65
N LEU A 241 -3.41 -4.61 -15.77
CA LEU A 241 -3.02 -3.41 -16.47
C LEU A 241 -4.01 -2.97 -17.56
N THR A 242 -4.82 -3.89 -18.11
CA THR A 242 -5.64 -3.61 -19.30
C THR A 242 -7.02 -4.25 -19.27
N SER A 243 -7.36 -4.94 -18.19
CA SER A 243 -8.60 -5.68 -18.07
C SER A 243 -9.56 -5.05 -17.05
N THR A 244 -10.21 -5.86 -16.24
CA THR A 244 -11.32 -5.45 -15.37
C THR A 244 -10.90 -4.46 -14.29
N TYR A 245 -9.76 -4.69 -13.62
CA TYR A 245 -9.25 -3.78 -12.59
C TYR A 245 -8.95 -2.40 -13.17
N PHE A 246 -8.24 -2.34 -14.30
CA PHE A 246 -7.94 -1.08 -14.99
C PHE A 246 -9.24 -0.32 -15.35
N LYS A 247 -10.22 -1.02 -15.94
CA LYS A 247 -11.51 -0.43 -16.30
C LYS A 247 -12.35 0.00 -15.08
N ALA A 248 -12.28 -0.76 -13.96
CA ALA A 248 -12.88 -0.35 -12.69
C ALA A 248 -12.24 0.94 -12.16
N GLY A 249 -10.93 1.10 -12.33
CA GLY A 249 -10.22 2.35 -12.04
C GLY A 249 -10.70 3.54 -12.88
N LEU A 250 -11.02 3.33 -14.16
CA LEU A 250 -11.61 4.35 -15.05
C LEU A 250 -13.06 4.69 -14.62
N MET A 251 -13.85 3.69 -14.26
CA MET A 251 -15.21 3.87 -13.71
C MET A 251 -15.16 4.72 -12.44
N ASN A 252 -14.26 4.40 -11.52
CA ASN A 252 -14.15 5.11 -10.25
C ASN A 252 -13.54 6.52 -10.39
N PHE A 253 -12.96 6.87 -11.55
CA PHE A 253 -12.28 8.15 -11.73
C PHE A 253 -13.18 9.34 -11.42
N THR A 254 -14.38 9.35 -11.97
CA THR A 254 -15.36 10.44 -11.80
C THR A 254 -16.21 10.30 -10.52
N LEU A 255 -16.29 9.09 -9.95
CA LEU A 255 -16.98 8.89 -8.67
C LEU A 255 -16.18 9.44 -7.49
N GLY A 256 -14.87 9.07 -7.37
CA GLY A 256 -14.13 9.45 -6.19
C GLY A 256 -12.59 9.55 -6.33
N ARG A 257 -12.01 9.29 -7.52
CA ARG A 257 -10.56 9.36 -7.70
C ARG A 257 -10.06 10.76 -8.10
N ALA A 258 -10.79 11.44 -8.97
CA ALA A 258 -10.42 12.78 -9.42
C ALA A 258 -10.72 13.84 -8.35
N PHE A 259 -10.00 14.98 -8.40
CA PHE A 259 -10.31 16.11 -7.54
C PHE A 259 -11.73 16.63 -7.79
N ASN A 260 -12.17 16.68 -9.05
CA ASN A 260 -13.52 17.05 -9.45
C ASN A 260 -14.45 15.83 -9.56
N SER A 261 -14.30 14.85 -8.66
CA SER A 261 -15.17 13.67 -8.58
C SER A 261 -16.47 14.00 -7.84
N ARG A 262 -17.52 13.21 -8.04
CA ARG A 262 -18.84 13.41 -7.39
C ARG A 262 -18.72 13.49 -5.88
N LEU A 263 -18.01 12.54 -5.25
CA LEU A 263 -17.79 12.53 -3.79
C LEU A 263 -17.14 13.82 -3.29
N ASN A 264 -16.11 14.29 -3.99
CA ASN A 264 -15.38 15.47 -3.56
C ASN A 264 -16.17 16.77 -3.81
N LEU A 265 -16.86 16.87 -4.96
CA LEU A 265 -17.75 18.01 -5.26
C LEU A 265 -18.90 18.10 -4.25
N ASN A 266 -19.55 16.98 -3.91
CA ASN A 266 -20.63 16.97 -2.93
C ASN A 266 -20.14 17.34 -1.53
N LEU A 267 -19.20 16.57 -0.97
CA LEU A 267 -18.82 16.70 0.44
C LEU A 267 -17.97 17.93 0.72
N ARG A 268 -17.09 18.31 -0.22
CA ARG A 268 -16.16 19.41 -0.04
C ARG A 268 -16.72 20.73 -0.54
N GLU A 269 -17.13 20.79 -1.83
CA GLU A 269 -17.52 22.07 -2.46
C GLU A 269 -18.93 22.45 -2.07
N ASP A 270 -19.90 21.51 -2.14
CA ASP A 270 -21.31 21.77 -1.85
C ASP A 270 -21.61 21.86 -0.35
N LYS A 271 -21.16 20.86 0.42
CA LYS A 271 -21.48 20.75 1.87
C LYS A 271 -20.44 21.40 2.76
N GLY A 272 -19.18 21.56 2.30
CA GLY A 272 -18.10 22.14 3.07
C GLY A 272 -17.73 21.39 4.38
N ILE A 273 -18.02 20.08 4.43
CA ILE A 273 -17.86 19.27 5.65
C ILE A 273 -16.56 18.49 5.71
N THR A 274 -15.78 18.48 4.64
CA THR A 274 -14.48 17.81 4.54
C THR A 274 -13.46 18.66 3.75
N TYR A 275 -12.18 18.37 3.94
CA TYR A 275 -11.11 18.85 3.06
C TYR A 275 -10.97 17.99 1.79
N GLY A 276 -11.53 16.79 1.78
CA GLY A 276 -11.57 15.92 0.62
C GLY A 276 -12.15 14.53 0.93
N ALA A 277 -12.81 13.98 -0.09
CA ALA A 277 -13.31 12.60 -0.09
C ALA A 277 -12.77 11.88 -1.32
N ARG A 278 -12.35 10.64 -1.16
CA ARG A 278 -11.75 9.83 -2.22
C ARG A 278 -12.28 8.41 -2.20
N SER A 279 -12.37 7.80 -3.39
CA SER A 279 -12.53 6.35 -3.49
C SER A 279 -11.48 5.74 -4.40
N ARG A 280 -11.14 4.47 -4.14
CA ARG A 280 -10.16 3.71 -4.92
C ARG A 280 -10.42 2.21 -4.85
N PHE A 281 -10.00 1.53 -5.90
CA PHE A 281 -9.69 0.11 -5.89
C PHE A 281 -8.20 -0.03 -5.59
N ASP A 282 -7.83 -0.90 -4.66
CA ASP A 282 -6.46 -1.03 -4.14
C ASP A 282 -6.08 -2.51 -4.10
N SER A 283 -5.60 -3.03 -5.23
CA SER A 283 -5.21 -4.42 -5.39
C SER A 283 -3.74 -4.55 -5.77
N SER A 284 -3.15 -5.67 -5.39
CA SER A 284 -1.82 -6.12 -5.79
C SER A 284 -1.96 -7.41 -6.62
N ASP A 285 -1.01 -8.34 -6.51
CA ASP A 285 -1.18 -9.71 -7.02
C ASP A 285 -2.36 -10.43 -6.32
N LEU A 286 -2.78 -9.90 -5.18
CA LEU A 286 -3.95 -10.32 -4.43
C LEU A 286 -5.11 -9.34 -4.65
N PRO A 287 -6.36 -9.83 -4.66
CA PRO A 287 -7.53 -8.98 -4.59
C PRO A 287 -7.48 -8.04 -3.38
N GLY A 288 -7.83 -6.79 -3.59
CA GLY A 288 -7.80 -5.75 -2.57
C GLY A 288 -9.14 -5.03 -2.43
N PRO A 289 -9.24 -4.04 -1.54
CA PRO A 289 -10.49 -3.37 -1.26
C PRO A 289 -10.88 -2.33 -2.31
N TYR A 290 -12.18 -2.13 -2.45
CA TYR A 290 -12.75 -0.84 -2.82
C TYR A 290 -12.97 -0.05 -1.54
N THR A 291 -12.44 1.16 -1.47
CA THR A 291 -12.55 1.99 -0.26
C THR A 291 -12.90 3.43 -0.60
N VAL A 292 -13.93 3.96 0.04
CA VAL A 292 -14.18 5.40 0.20
C VAL A 292 -13.57 5.86 1.51
N SER A 293 -12.78 6.93 1.47
CA SER A 293 -12.11 7.49 2.65
C SER A 293 -12.31 9.00 2.72
N THR A 294 -12.67 9.49 3.91
CA THR A 294 -12.77 10.92 4.21
C THR A 294 -12.62 11.16 5.71
N ALA A 295 -12.26 12.39 6.08
CA ALA A 295 -12.40 12.92 7.42
C ALA A 295 -13.34 14.13 7.38
N VAL A 296 -14.35 14.13 8.23
CA VAL A 296 -15.39 15.17 8.27
C VAL A 296 -15.49 15.79 9.65
N THR A 297 -16.10 16.98 9.77
CA THR A 297 -16.43 17.53 11.10
C THR A 297 -17.36 16.57 11.84
N ALA A 298 -17.12 16.34 13.13
CA ALA A 298 -17.87 15.36 13.93
C ALA A 298 -19.39 15.55 13.88
N ALA A 299 -19.85 16.81 13.85
CA ALA A 299 -21.29 17.13 13.75
C ALA A 299 -21.93 16.76 12.41
N ALA A 300 -21.15 16.55 11.36
CA ALA A 300 -21.63 16.23 10.01
C ALA A 300 -21.50 14.74 9.64
N THR A 301 -21.10 13.87 10.57
CA THR A 301 -20.80 12.46 10.28
C THR A 301 -21.98 11.72 9.63
N GLY A 302 -23.17 11.81 10.20
CA GLY A 302 -24.37 11.15 9.66
C GLY A 302 -24.78 11.70 8.28
N THR A 303 -24.59 13.01 8.07
CA THR A 303 -24.81 13.64 6.76
C THR A 303 -23.81 13.11 5.73
N ALA A 304 -22.52 13.06 6.08
CA ALA A 304 -21.48 12.56 5.19
C ALA A 304 -21.75 11.11 4.72
N ILE A 305 -22.16 10.22 5.64
CA ILE A 305 -22.50 8.84 5.28
C ILE A 305 -23.70 8.78 4.32
N ARG A 306 -24.76 9.55 4.58
CA ARG A 306 -25.93 9.62 3.66
C ARG A 306 -25.54 10.12 2.28
N GLU A 307 -24.73 11.17 2.21
CA GLU A 307 -24.29 11.74 0.92
C GLU A 307 -23.39 10.75 0.17
N ILE A 308 -22.43 10.09 0.84
CA ILE A 308 -21.58 9.07 0.23
C ILE A 308 -22.43 7.94 -0.35
N MET A 309 -23.35 7.39 0.44
CA MET A 309 -24.24 6.31 0.00
C MET A 309 -25.15 6.77 -1.13
N GLY A 310 -25.64 8.01 -1.07
CA GLY A 310 -26.46 8.62 -2.13
C GLY A 310 -25.70 8.73 -3.45
N GLU A 311 -24.45 9.22 -3.44
CA GLU A 311 -23.61 9.33 -4.63
C GLU A 311 -23.28 7.96 -5.24
N ILE A 312 -22.92 6.97 -4.40
CA ILE A 312 -22.64 5.62 -4.88
C ILE A 312 -23.89 4.99 -5.49
N THR A 313 -25.05 5.14 -4.84
CA THR A 313 -26.34 4.64 -5.33
C THR A 313 -26.70 5.29 -6.66
N ALA A 314 -26.67 6.62 -6.73
CA ALA A 314 -26.96 7.36 -7.95
C ALA A 314 -26.02 6.97 -9.10
N TYR A 315 -24.73 6.76 -8.79
CA TYR A 315 -23.76 6.33 -9.80
C TYR A 315 -24.01 4.89 -10.28
N ALA A 316 -24.34 3.96 -9.38
CA ALA A 316 -24.64 2.57 -9.73
C ALA A 316 -25.93 2.46 -10.58
N GLU A 317 -26.97 3.25 -10.25
CA GLU A 317 -28.28 3.21 -10.91
C GLU A 317 -28.32 4.02 -12.21
N GLN A 318 -27.85 5.27 -12.19
CA GLN A 318 -27.94 6.21 -13.28
C GLN A 318 -26.70 6.21 -14.20
N GLY A 319 -25.57 5.78 -13.66
CA GLY A 319 -24.30 5.67 -14.35
C GLY A 319 -23.59 7.00 -14.55
N ILE A 320 -22.54 6.95 -15.39
CA ILE A 320 -21.71 8.10 -15.75
C ILE A 320 -22.45 8.98 -16.78
N THR A 321 -22.32 10.30 -16.69
CA THR A 321 -22.79 11.25 -17.70
C THR A 321 -21.81 11.35 -18.88
N ASP A 322 -22.28 11.90 -20.01
CA ASP A 322 -21.41 12.09 -21.18
C ASP A 322 -20.29 13.11 -20.91
N ALA A 323 -20.58 14.13 -20.10
CA ALA A 323 -19.60 15.12 -19.67
C ALA A 323 -18.51 14.50 -18.76
N GLU A 324 -18.88 13.64 -17.82
CA GLU A 324 -17.94 12.91 -16.96
C GLU A 324 -17.09 11.93 -17.75
N LEU A 325 -17.68 11.23 -18.74
CA LEU A 325 -16.93 10.32 -19.61
C LEU A 325 -15.88 11.08 -20.44
N ALA A 326 -16.26 12.24 -21.01
CA ALA A 326 -15.33 13.09 -21.74
C ALA A 326 -14.22 13.65 -20.84
N PHE A 327 -14.56 14.09 -19.61
CA PHE A 327 -13.61 14.54 -18.61
C PHE A 327 -12.61 13.43 -18.24
N MET A 328 -13.10 12.24 -17.92
CA MET A 328 -12.25 11.08 -17.58
C MET A 328 -11.26 10.78 -18.69
N ARG A 329 -11.71 10.67 -19.95
CA ARG A 329 -10.85 10.40 -21.11
C ARG A 329 -9.75 11.45 -21.25
N SER A 330 -10.11 12.72 -21.20
CA SER A 330 -9.15 13.83 -21.34
C SER A 330 -8.12 13.85 -20.21
N ALA A 331 -8.57 13.74 -18.96
CA ALA A 331 -7.71 13.83 -17.79
C ALA A 331 -6.74 12.65 -17.65
N VAL A 332 -7.21 11.43 -17.96
CA VAL A 332 -6.36 10.23 -17.89
C VAL A 332 -5.32 10.22 -19.03
N ALA A 333 -5.72 10.57 -20.26
CA ALA A 333 -4.81 10.64 -21.39
C ALA A 333 -3.66 11.66 -21.20
N GLN A 334 -3.94 12.81 -20.60
CA GLN A 334 -2.91 13.83 -20.33
C GLN A 334 -1.88 13.39 -19.27
N ARG A 335 -2.27 12.55 -18.31
CA ARG A 335 -1.38 12.06 -17.28
C ARG A 335 -0.31 11.11 -17.81
N ASP A 336 -0.63 10.31 -18.80
CA ASP A 336 0.28 9.29 -19.36
C ASP A 336 1.44 9.92 -20.13
N ALA A 337 1.29 11.12 -20.69
CA ALA A 337 2.32 11.79 -21.48
C ALA A 337 3.63 12.06 -20.70
N LEU A 338 3.56 12.20 -19.37
CA LEU A 338 4.70 12.50 -18.48
C LEU A 338 5.22 11.27 -17.72
N ALA A 339 4.64 10.08 -17.95
CA ALA A 339 4.87 8.91 -17.09
C ALA A 339 6.23 8.22 -17.31
N TYR A 340 7.00 8.60 -18.35
CA TYR A 340 8.20 7.85 -18.77
C TYR A 340 9.41 8.75 -19.08
N GLU A 341 9.48 9.93 -18.49
CA GLU A 341 10.54 10.90 -18.77
C GLU A 341 11.85 10.56 -18.04
N THR A 342 11.78 10.23 -16.76
CA THR A 342 12.97 9.96 -15.94
C THR A 342 13.38 8.49 -15.98
N ASN A 343 14.68 8.21 -15.70
CA ASN A 343 15.17 6.83 -15.58
C ASN A 343 14.49 6.04 -14.46
N GLN A 344 14.15 6.71 -13.37
CA GLN A 344 13.38 6.10 -12.26
C GLN A 344 11.96 5.69 -12.72
N GLN A 345 11.28 6.51 -13.50
CA GLN A 345 9.96 6.16 -14.07
C GLN A 345 10.08 4.98 -15.06
N LYS A 346 11.13 4.99 -15.90
CA LYS A 346 11.43 3.87 -16.81
C LYS A 346 11.73 2.58 -16.04
N LEU A 347 12.46 2.67 -14.93
CA LEU A 347 12.71 1.54 -14.04
C LEU A 347 11.40 0.96 -13.49
N GLY A 348 10.50 1.80 -12.98
CA GLY A 348 9.18 1.40 -12.51
C GLY A 348 8.33 0.75 -13.61
N PHE A 349 8.38 1.30 -14.83
CA PHE A 349 7.70 0.72 -15.99
C PHE A 349 8.18 -0.69 -16.31
N LEU A 350 9.50 -0.89 -16.41
CA LEU A 350 10.09 -2.20 -16.69
C LEU A 350 9.83 -3.19 -15.55
N ALA A 351 9.88 -2.74 -14.30
CA ALA A 351 9.53 -3.58 -13.15
C ALA A 351 8.06 -4.02 -13.18
N THR A 352 7.16 -3.14 -13.66
CA THR A 352 5.74 -3.46 -13.85
C THR A 352 5.55 -4.49 -14.97
N LEU A 353 6.25 -4.32 -16.11
CA LEU A 353 6.22 -5.28 -17.20
C LEU A 353 6.63 -6.68 -16.72
N GLU A 354 7.71 -6.75 -15.97
CA GLU A 354 8.24 -8.01 -15.47
C GLU A 354 7.30 -8.63 -14.40
N LYS A 355 6.88 -7.83 -13.42
CA LYS A 355 6.02 -8.32 -12.33
C LYS A 355 4.73 -8.94 -12.85
N TYR A 356 4.07 -8.27 -13.79
CA TYR A 356 2.76 -8.67 -14.29
C TYR A 356 2.82 -9.43 -15.63
N GLN A 357 4.02 -9.76 -16.12
CA GLN A 357 4.25 -10.41 -17.42
C GLN A 357 3.47 -9.69 -18.54
N ALA A 358 3.51 -8.36 -18.49
CA ALA A 358 2.71 -7.51 -19.36
C ALA A 358 3.33 -7.36 -20.76
N ASP A 359 2.48 -7.16 -21.75
CA ASP A 359 2.93 -6.82 -23.10
C ASP A 359 3.66 -5.47 -23.12
N LYS A 360 4.66 -5.34 -23.98
CA LYS A 360 5.46 -4.10 -24.11
C LYS A 360 4.63 -2.89 -24.55
N ASP A 361 3.49 -3.15 -25.17
CA ASP A 361 2.55 -2.15 -25.68
C ASP A 361 1.31 -1.97 -24.79
N TYR A 362 1.34 -2.48 -23.53
CA TYR A 362 0.18 -2.37 -22.65
C TYR A 362 -0.30 -0.92 -22.47
N THR A 363 0.59 0.06 -22.52
CA THR A 363 0.22 1.48 -22.46
C THR A 363 -0.56 1.94 -23.68
N VAL A 364 -0.23 1.40 -24.88
CA VAL A 364 -1.01 1.63 -26.10
C VAL A 364 -2.40 0.98 -25.97
N GLN A 365 -2.45 -0.22 -25.39
CA GLN A 365 -3.72 -0.91 -25.10
C GLN A 365 -4.55 -0.12 -24.10
N GLN A 366 -3.95 0.40 -23.01
CA GLN A 366 -4.61 1.28 -22.06
C GLN A 366 -5.18 2.52 -22.75
N GLN A 367 -4.39 3.19 -23.59
CA GLN A 367 -4.83 4.36 -24.35
C GLN A 367 -6.00 4.03 -25.29
N HIS A 368 -5.96 2.87 -25.92
CA HIS A 368 -7.08 2.39 -26.74
C HIS A 368 -8.34 2.18 -25.89
N ILE A 369 -8.22 1.52 -24.74
CA ILE A 369 -9.34 1.32 -23.81
C ILE A 369 -9.92 2.67 -23.34
N ILE A 370 -9.07 3.62 -22.90
CA ILE A 370 -9.51 4.94 -22.47
C ILE A 370 -10.34 5.63 -23.55
N ASN A 371 -9.91 5.56 -24.79
CA ASN A 371 -10.58 6.22 -25.92
C ASN A 371 -11.87 5.53 -26.36
N THR A 372 -11.95 4.21 -26.19
CA THR A 372 -13.07 3.40 -26.74
C THR A 372 -14.07 2.92 -25.70
N ILE A 373 -13.68 2.84 -24.39
CA ILE A 373 -14.60 2.38 -23.35
C ILE A 373 -15.92 3.12 -23.41
N SER A 374 -17.02 2.38 -23.52
CA SER A 374 -18.33 2.95 -23.67
C SER A 374 -18.97 3.30 -22.32
N LYS A 375 -19.95 4.21 -22.36
CA LYS A 375 -20.79 4.52 -21.21
C LYS A 375 -21.49 3.27 -20.66
N ALA A 376 -21.92 2.37 -21.55
CA ALA A 376 -22.57 1.12 -21.16
C ALA A 376 -21.64 0.19 -20.38
N GLU A 377 -20.35 0.09 -20.79
CA GLU A 377 -19.34 -0.70 -20.06
C GLU A 377 -19.06 -0.10 -18.69
N ILE A 378 -18.86 1.21 -18.58
CA ILE A 378 -18.64 1.88 -17.27
C ILE A 378 -19.82 1.67 -16.35
N ASN A 379 -21.04 1.81 -16.87
CA ASN A 379 -22.27 1.60 -16.08
C ASN A 379 -22.44 0.12 -15.67
N GLY A 380 -21.98 -0.82 -16.51
CA GLY A 380 -21.91 -2.23 -16.15
C GLY A 380 -20.96 -2.49 -14.99
N LEU A 381 -19.75 -1.90 -15.04
CA LEU A 381 -18.78 -1.99 -13.95
C LEU A 381 -19.31 -1.37 -12.65
N ALA A 382 -19.98 -0.22 -12.73
CA ALA A 382 -20.56 0.42 -11.55
C ALA A 382 -21.59 -0.50 -10.85
N ARG A 383 -22.49 -1.13 -11.62
CA ARG A 383 -23.46 -2.09 -11.05
C ARG A 383 -22.80 -3.34 -10.45
N ASN A 384 -21.69 -3.80 -11.01
CA ASN A 384 -21.03 -5.02 -10.55
C ASN A 384 -20.10 -4.78 -9.36
N TYR A 385 -19.44 -3.61 -9.30
CA TYR A 385 -18.37 -3.35 -8.33
C TYR A 385 -18.67 -2.22 -7.34
N LEU A 386 -19.92 -1.76 -7.27
CA LEU A 386 -20.40 -0.85 -6.23
C LEU A 386 -21.61 -1.50 -5.53
N PRO A 387 -21.39 -2.56 -4.70
CA PRO A 387 -22.47 -3.18 -3.95
C PRO A 387 -23.00 -2.20 -2.91
N LEU A 388 -24.33 -2.14 -2.75
CA LEU A 388 -24.99 -1.22 -1.81
C LEU A 388 -25.39 -1.90 -0.50
N ASP A 389 -25.47 -3.21 -0.53
CA ASP A 389 -26.02 -4.06 0.51
C ASP A 389 -24.97 -4.88 1.29
N GLN A 390 -23.71 -4.84 0.88
CA GLN A 390 -22.61 -5.61 1.46
C GLN A 390 -21.37 -4.75 1.74
N LEU A 391 -21.58 -3.61 2.42
CA LEU A 391 -20.49 -2.68 2.75
C LEU A 391 -20.15 -2.68 4.23
N ASN A 392 -18.87 -2.58 4.54
CA ASN A 392 -18.39 -2.18 5.87
C ASN A 392 -18.32 -0.65 5.91
N ILE A 393 -19.03 -0.02 6.83
CA ILE A 393 -18.97 1.43 7.11
C ILE A 393 -18.31 1.62 8.47
N LEU A 394 -17.05 1.95 8.50
CA LEU A 394 -16.32 2.25 9.74
C LEU A 394 -16.28 3.74 10.00
N VAL A 395 -16.56 4.10 11.25
CA VAL A 395 -16.55 5.47 11.75
C VAL A 395 -15.71 5.54 13.03
N VAL A 396 -14.70 6.41 13.04
CA VAL A 396 -13.85 6.66 14.22
C VAL A 396 -13.99 8.11 14.65
N GLY A 397 -14.47 8.35 15.87
CA GLY A 397 -14.73 9.69 16.35
C GLY A 397 -15.18 9.76 17.79
N ASP A 398 -15.56 10.97 18.25
CA ASP A 398 -16.07 11.17 19.61
C ASP A 398 -17.50 10.60 19.74
N ARG A 399 -17.66 9.67 20.70
CA ARG A 399 -18.92 8.94 20.89
C ARG A 399 -20.11 9.84 21.20
N ALA A 400 -19.92 10.85 22.03
CA ALA A 400 -21.00 11.71 22.46
C ALA A 400 -21.62 12.48 21.27
N THR A 401 -20.79 12.90 20.32
CA THR A 401 -21.21 13.66 19.14
C THR A 401 -21.67 12.75 18.01
N VAL A 402 -21.02 11.60 17.81
CA VAL A 402 -21.17 10.78 16.59
C VAL A 402 -22.22 9.70 16.75
N TRP A 403 -22.28 9.00 17.88
CA TRP A 403 -23.18 7.86 18.08
C TRP A 403 -24.65 8.14 17.80
N PRO A 404 -25.26 9.26 18.27
CA PRO A 404 -26.67 9.55 17.97
C PRO A 404 -26.94 9.71 16.47
N GLN A 405 -25.98 10.25 15.72
CA GLN A 405 -26.10 10.42 14.27
C GLN A 405 -26.08 9.07 13.56
N LEU A 406 -25.21 8.13 14.01
CA LEU A 406 -25.11 6.79 13.44
C LEU A 406 -26.36 5.96 13.71
N ALA A 407 -26.90 6.01 14.94
CA ALA A 407 -28.12 5.31 15.31
C ALA A 407 -29.34 5.73 14.49
N ALA A 408 -29.35 6.98 13.98
CA ALA A 408 -30.41 7.51 13.13
C ALA A 408 -30.33 7.10 11.66
N LEU A 409 -29.25 6.41 11.23
CA LEU A 409 -29.07 5.98 9.84
C LEU A 409 -29.79 4.67 9.49
N GLY A 410 -30.19 3.87 10.49
CA GLY A 410 -30.98 2.65 10.30
C GLY A 410 -30.16 1.40 9.91
N TYR A 411 -28.84 1.48 9.84
CA TYR A 411 -27.97 0.30 9.64
C TYR A 411 -27.77 -0.44 10.96
N PRO A 412 -27.48 -1.77 10.92
CA PRO A 412 -26.91 -2.46 12.09
C PRO A 412 -25.67 -1.72 12.57
N LEU A 413 -25.60 -1.43 13.89
CA LEU A 413 -24.53 -0.62 14.47
C LEU A 413 -23.79 -1.41 15.53
N ILE A 414 -22.49 -1.62 15.32
CA ILE A 414 -21.59 -2.39 16.20
C ILE A 414 -20.50 -1.45 16.74
N GLU A 415 -20.38 -1.39 18.08
CA GLU A 415 -19.28 -0.66 18.73
C GLU A 415 -18.04 -1.54 18.81
N LEU A 416 -16.88 -0.98 18.43
CA LEU A 416 -15.58 -1.63 18.44
C LEU A 416 -14.62 -0.90 19.37
N THR A 417 -13.65 -1.64 19.90
CA THR A 417 -12.46 -1.06 20.51
C THR A 417 -11.53 -0.46 19.45
N VAL A 418 -10.51 0.27 19.85
CA VAL A 418 -9.52 0.88 18.93
C VAL A 418 -8.67 -0.16 18.16
N ASP A 419 -8.69 -1.41 18.57
CA ASP A 419 -8.05 -2.53 17.87
C ASP A 419 -9.04 -3.36 17.02
N GLY A 420 -10.29 -2.91 16.90
CA GLY A 420 -11.32 -3.54 16.08
C GLY A 420 -12.03 -4.74 16.71
N THR A 421 -11.93 -4.94 18.04
CA THR A 421 -12.67 -5.99 18.74
C THR A 421 -14.09 -5.49 19.12
N PRO A 422 -15.16 -6.28 18.90
CA PRO A 422 -16.49 -5.88 19.32
C PRO A 422 -16.60 -5.66 20.84
N VAL A 423 -17.21 -4.54 21.23
CA VAL A 423 -17.48 -4.21 22.63
C VAL A 423 -18.71 -5.00 23.11
N THR A 424 -18.49 -6.07 23.87
CA THR A 424 -19.55 -6.96 24.39
C THR A 424 -20.03 -6.57 25.77
N ASP A 425 -19.23 -5.82 26.54
CA ASP A 425 -19.54 -5.48 27.93
C ASP A 425 -19.48 -3.95 28.14
N ALA A 426 -20.42 -3.41 28.94
CA ALA A 426 -20.45 -1.98 29.31
C ALA A 426 -19.17 -1.49 29.99
N LYS A 427 -18.40 -2.39 30.60
CA LYS A 427 -17.09 -2.10 31.22
C LYS A 427 -15.95 -1.90 30.22
N GLN A 428 -16.12 -2.29 28.95
CA GLN A 428 -15.15 -2.09 27.88
C GLN A 428 -15.36 -0.75 27.15
N ARG A 429 -16.39 0.01 27.52
CA ARG A 429 -16.62 1.35 27.01
C ARG A 429 -15.66 2.32 27.69
N PRO A 430 -14.83 3.03 26.94
CA PRO A 430 -13.91 4.03 27.49
C PRO A 430 -14.65 5.24 28.05
#